data_19a1ee0b6315231618b7a9cdd8b198c6
#
_entry.id   19a1ee0b6315231618b7a9cdd8b198c6
#
_cell.length_a   1.000
_cell.length_b   1.000
_cell.length_c   1.000
_cell.angle_alpha   90.00
_cell.angle_beta   90.00
_cell.angle_gamma   90.00
#
_symmetry.space_group_name_H-M   'P 1'
#
loop_
_entity.id
_entity.type
_entity.pdbx_description
1 polymer ?
#
loop_
_entity_poly.entity_id
_entity_poly.type
_entity_poly.pdbx_seq_one_letter_code
_entity_poly.pdbx_strand_id
1 'polypeptide(L)'
;MKYAIIGTGAVGSYYGGKLAHAGYDVHFLLHSDYEYVNLHGMQIDSCEGSFHLDHPQVYHHTEDMPKADVVIVALKTTRNHLLKELLPPLLHKETLVLLIQNGIGPEPELQKQFPELYLAAGLAFICSSKTEPGRVNHQCYGSINIGNYSCKNLQIMEQLIADFNQAGVKAYEVEYHEARWKKAVWNMPFNGMTVALN
;
A
#
# COMPACT_ATOMS: atom_id res chain seq x y z
N MET A 1 -9.61 -5.13 -11.23
CA MET A 1 -9.73 -3.74 -10.68
C MET A 1 -8.51 -2.93 -11.11
N LYS A 2 -8.63 -1.60 -11.09
CA LYS A 2 -7.54 -0.66 -11.32
C LYS A 2 -7.00 -0.17 -9.98
N TYR A 3 -5.69 -0.21 -9.82
CA TYR A 3 -4.98 0.12 -8.59
C TYR A 3 -4.11 1.37 -8.77
N ALA A 4 -4.11 2.27 -7.79
CA ALA A 4 -3.15 3.35 -7.69
C ALA A 4 -2.32 3.19 -6.42
N ILE A 5 -0.99 3.31 -6.53
CA ILE A 5 -0.07 3.16 -5.41
C ILE A 5 0.52 4.52 -5.05
N ILE A 6 0.19 5.02 -3.88
CA ILE A 6 0.77 6.24 -3.30
C ILE A 6 1.80 5.86 -2.23
N GLY A 7 3.05 6.22 -2.43
CA GLY A 7 4.14 5.86 -1.54
C GLY A 7 4.88 4.60 -1.96
N THR A 8 5.54 4.66 -3.12
CA THR A 8 6.38 3.60 -3.70
C THR A 8 7.74 3.48 -2.99
N GLY A 9 7.68 3.35 -1.66
CA GLY A 9 8.77 2.86 -0.82
C GLY A 9 8.83 1.32 -0.84
N ALA A 10 9.50 0.71 0.13
CA ALA A 10 9.62 -0.76 0.21
C ALA A 10 8.27 -1.48 0.21
N VAL A 11 7.32 -1.00 1.02
CA VAL A 11 6.00 -1.64 1.19
C VAL A 11 5.11 -1.44 -0.04
N GLY A 12 4.96 -0.20 -0.51
CA GLY A 12 4.12 0.10 -1.66
C GLY A 12 4.62 -0.53 -2.95
N SER A 13 5.94 -0.56 -3.17
CA SER A 13 6.54 -1.23 -4.33
C SER A 13 6.36 -2.75 -4.26
N TYR A 14 6.44 -3.36 -3.07
CA TYR A 14 6.22 -4.80 -2.93
C TYR A 14 4.77 -5.19 -3.25
N TYR A 15 3.79 -4.62 -2.55
CA TYR A 15 2.38 -4.99 -2.76
C TYR A 15 1.86 -4.58 -4.13
N GLY A 16 2.17 -3.35 -4.58
CA GLY A 16 1.83 -2.91 -5.92
C GLY A 16 2.55 -3.72 -7.00
N GLY A 17 3.81 -4.06 -6.77
CA GLY A 17 4.61 -4.89 -7.66
C GLY A 17 4.07 -6.31 -7.81
N LYS A 18 3.64 -6.94 -6.70
CA LYS A 18 2.99 -8.27 -6.74
C LYS A 18 1.70 -8.24 -7.58
N LEU A 19 0.85 -7.22 -7.39
CA LEU A 19 -0.36 -7.04 -8.20
C LEU A 19 -0.02 -6.83 -9.69
N ALA A 20 0.93 -5.93 -10.00
CA ALA A 20 1.35 -5.67 -11.38
C ALA A 20 1.96 -6.91 -12.05
N HIS A 21 2.80 -7.67 -11.34
CA HIS A 21 3.39 -8.92 -11.82
C HIS A 21 2.35 -10.00 -12.10
N ALA A 22 1.26 -10.00 -11.35
CA ALA A 22 0.10 -10.88 -11.58
C ALA A 22 -0.82 -10.41 -12.74
N GLY A 23 -0.49 -9.29 -13.41
CA GLY A 23 -1.21 -8.77 -14.56
C GLY A 23 -2.36 -7.82 -14.25
N TYR A 24 -2.47 -7.32 -13.01
CA TYR A 24 -3.44 -6.29 -12.66
C TYR A 24 -3.03 -4.92 -13.22
N ASP A 25 -4.02 -4.05 -13.45
CA ASP A 25 -3.84 -2.67 -13.91
C ASP A 25 -3.39 -1.79 -12.72
N VAL A 26 -2.08 -1.59 -12.59
CA VAL A 26 -1.45 -0.91 -11.45
C VAL A 26 -0.68 0.32 -11.89
N HIS A 27 -0.98 1.45 -11.28
CA HIS A 27 -0.39 2.76 -11.53
C HIS A 27 0.40 3.21 -10.30
N PHE A 28 1.67 3.56 -10.49
CA PHE A 28 2.58 3.92 -9.40
C PHE A 28 2.89 5.41 -9.41
N LEU A 29 2.59 6.10 -8.30
CA LEU A 29 3.08 7.45 -8.06
C LEU A 29 4.51 7.38 -7.54
N LEU A 30 5.46 7.89 -8.31
CA LEU A 30 6.88 7.95 -7.95
C LEU A 30 7.34 9.40 -7.78
N HIS A 31 8.29 9.61 -6.89
CA HIS A 31 8.92 10.93 -6.69
C HIS A 31 10.40 10.87 -7.14
N SER A 32 11.30 10.53 -6.24
CA SER A 32 12.75 10.50 -6.50
C SER A 32 13.20 9.43 -7.49
N ASP A 33 12.43 8.36 -7.64
CA ASP A 33 12.79 7.22 -8.49
C ASP A 33 12.15 7.26 -9.87
N TYR A 34 11.35 8.28 -10.16
CA TYR A 34 10.54 8.32 -11.38
C TYR A 34 11.38 8.09 -12.64
N GLU A 35 12.42 8.89 -12.83
CA GLU A 35 13.28 8.81 -14.02
C GLU A 35 13.95 7.43 -14.16
N TYR A 36 14.44 6.90 -13.03
CA TYR A 36 15.09 5.60 -13.02
C TYR A 36 14.12 4.48 -13.39
N VAL A 37 12.96 4.43 -12.72
CA VAL A 37 11.97 3.35 -12.92
C VAL A 37 11.31 3.44 -14.29
N ASN A 38 11.07 4.64 -14.79
CA ASN A 38 10.53 4.86 -16.13
C ASN A 38 11.46 4.32 -17.23
N LEU A 39 12.78 4.39 -17.01
CA LEU A 39 13.78 3.92 -17.97
C LEU A 39 14.18 2.45 -17.79
N HIS A 40 14.27 1.99 -16.52
CA HIS A 40 14.87 0.70 -16.18
C HIS A 40 13.89 -0.30 -15.54
N GLY A 41 12.63 0.10 -15.32
CA GLY A 41 11.66 -0.75 -14.63
C GLY A 41 11.88 -0.82 -13.11
N MET A 42 11.23 -1.80 -12.48
CA MET A 42 11.25 -2.00 -11.04
C MET A 42 11.66 -3.43 -10.69
N GLN A 43 12.69 -3.58 -9.87
CA GLN A 43 13.19 -4.87 -9.39
C GLN A 43 12.69 -5.16 -7.98
N ILE A 44 12.08 -6.32 -7.79
CA ILE A 44 11.72 -6.86 -6.48
C ILE A 44 12.53 -8.12 -6.24
N ASP A 45 13.56 -8.02 -5.40
CA ASP A 45 14.30 -9.16 -4.90
C ASP A 45 13.50 -9.75 -3.72
N SER A 46 13.11 -11.00 -3.80
CA SER A 46 12.20 -11.60 -2.84
C SER A 46 12.61 -13.01 -2.45
N CYS A 47 12.52 -13.31 -1.14
CA CYS A 47 12.67 -14.66 -0.61
C CYS A 47 11.62 -15.66 -1.14
N GLU A 48 10.52 -15.16 -1.70
CA GLU A 48 9.47 -15.97 -2.32
C GLU A 48 9.60 -16.08 -3.85
N GLY A 49 10.67 -15.56 -4.44
CA GLY A 49 10.92 -15.49 -5.87
C GLY A 49 11.02 -14.04 -6.34
N SER A 50 12.19 -13.69 -6.86
CA SER A 50 12.47 -12.35 -7.41
C SER A 50 11.79 -12.16 -8.76
N PHE A 51 11.36 -10.93 -9.06
CA PHE A 51 10.77 -10.58 -10.34
C PHE A 51 11.12 -9.15 -10.74
N HIS A 52 11.01 -8.88 -12.03
CA HIS A 52 11.19 -7.56 -12.61
C HIS A 52 9.94 -7.10 -13.33
N LEU A 53 9.61 -5.84 -13.19
CA LEU A 53 8.59 -5.15 -13.99
C LEU A 53 9.32 -4.29 -15.02
N ASP A 54 9.32 -4.70 -16.29
CA ASP A 54 10.05 -4.00 -17.34
C ASP A 54 9.47 -2.60 -17.64
N HIS A 55 8.15 -2.51 -17.73
CA HIS A 55 7.44 -1.26 -18.09
C HIS A 55 6.25 -1.02 -17.15
N PRO A 56 6.49 -0.76 -15.83
CA PRO A 56 5.40 -0.41 -14.92
C PRO A 56 4.79 0.93 -15.31
N GLN A 57 3.48 1.09 -15.11
CA GLN A 57 2.82 2.36 -15.34
C GLN A 57 3.17 3.34 -14.22
N VAL A 58 4.07 4.26 -14.49
CA VAL A 58 4.63 5.20 -13.50
C VAL A 58 4.27 6.65 -13.81
N TYR A 59 4.06 7.42 -12.75
CA TYR A 59 3.63 8.81 -12.83
C TYR A 59 4.38 9.67 -11.82
N HIS A 60 4.62 10.92 -12.18
CA HIS A 60 5.23 11.90 -11.28
C HIS A 60 4.18 12.72 -10.52
N HIS A 61 2.98 12.86 -11.11
CA HIS A 61 1.86 13.58 -10.53
C HIS A 61 0.58 12.74 -10.55
N THR A 62 -0.27 12.90 -9.54
CA THR A 62 -1.54 12.16 -9.45
C THR A 62 -2.57 12.60 -10.46
N GLU A 63 -2.46 13.84 -10.95
CA GLU A 63 -3.31 14.41 -11.99
C GLU A 63 -3.17 13.71 -13.35
N ASP A 64 -2.00 13.09 -13.59
CA ASP A 64 -1.71 12.33 -14.81
C ASP A 64 -2.17 10.86 -14.69
N MET A 65 -2.50 10.41 -13.48
CA MET A 65 -2.94 9.05 -13.22
C MET A 65 -4.43 8.87 -13.52
N PRO A 66 -4.87 7.70 -13.97
CA PRO A 66 -6.30 7.43 -14.08
C PRO A 66 -6.94 7.31 -12.69
N LYS A 67 -8.25 7.55 -12.64
CA LYS A 67 -9.05 7.21 -11.45
C LYS A 67 -8.97 5.71 -11.18
N ALA A 68 -8.90 5.33 -9.91
CA ALA A 68 -8.69 3.96 -9.49
C ALA A 68 -9.86 3.41 -8.67
N ASP A 69 -10.09 2.10 -8.79
CA ASP A 69 -11.04 1.40 -7.94
C ASP A 69 -10.50 1.28 -6.52
N VAL A 70 -9.18 1.03 -6.41
CA VAL A 70 -8.47 0.95 -5.13
C VAL A 70 -7.23 1.83 -5.15
N VAL A 71 -7.11 2.72 -4.16
CA VAL A 71 -5.90 3.49 -3.90
C VAL A 71 -5.18 2.90 -2.69
N ILE A 72 -3.98 2.37 -2.90
CA ILE A 72 -3.13 1.83 -1.83
C ILE A 72 -2.18 2.93 -1.35
N VAL A 73 -2.34 3.35 -0.10
CA VAL A 73 -1.50 4.35 0.54
C VAL A 73 -0.47 3.67 1.42
N ALA A 74 0.79 3.71 1.01
CA ALA A 74 1.95 3.19 1.74
C ALA A 74 2.96 4.29 2.10
N LEU A 75 2.53 5.55 2.15
CA LEU A 75 3.33 6.66 2.68
C LEU A 75 3.62 6.47 4.16
N LYS A 76 4.75 6.99 4.62
CA LYS A 76 4.96 7.17 6.07
C LYS A 76 3.90 8.12 6.62
N THR A 77 3.35 7.83 7.81
CA THR A 77 2.29 8.63 8.45
C THR A 77 2.66 10.10 8.62
N THR A 78 3.96 10.41 8.77
CA THR A 78 4.49 11.78 8.80
C THR A 78 4.22 12.58 7.51
N ARG A 79 3.83 11.91 6.43
CA ARG A 79 3.49 12.52 5.14
C ARG A 79 1.98 12.53 4.84
N ASN A 80 1.12 12.17 5.79
CA ASN A 80 -0.34 12.10 5.57
C ASN A 80 -0.97 13.46 5.22
N HIS A 81 -0.33 14.57 5.57
CA HIS A 81 -0.79 15.90 5.16
C HIS A 81 -0.83 16.08 3.63
N LEU A 82 -0.06 15.29 2.87
CA LEU A 82 -0.07 15.33 1.41
C LEU A 82 -1.31 14.65 0.81
N LEU A 83 -2.01 13.78 1.55
CA LEU A 83 -3.13 13.01 1.03
C LEU A 83 -4.30 13.89 0.58
N LYS A 84 -4.47 15.08 1.18
CA LYS A 84 -5.46 16.07 0.77
C LYS A 84 -5.29 16.56 -0.67
N GLU A 85 -4.06 16.51 -1.19
CA GLU A 85 -3.71 16.91 -2.55
C GLU A 85 -3.60 15.69 -3.47
N LEU A 86 -3.01 14.60 -2.98
CA LEU A 86 -2.73 13.41 -3.79
C LEU A 86 -3.95 12.54 -4.08
N LEU A 87 -4.93 12.47 -3.16
CA LEU A 87 -6.08 11.59 -3.35
C LEU A 87 -7.12 12.08 -4.37
N PRO A 88 -7.55 13.36 -4.35
CA PRO A 88 -8.69 13.80 -5.15
C PRO A 88 -8.64 13.46 -6.65
N PRO A 89 -7.49 13.56 -7.35
CA PRO A 89 -7.41 13.20 -8.76
C PRO A 89 -7.73 11.72 -9.04
N LEU A 90 -7.43 10.84 -8.08
CA LEU A 90 -7.53 9.38 -8.21
C LEU A 90 -8.91 8.82 -7.87
N LEU A 91 -9.77 9.64 -7.23
CA LEU A 91 -11.01 9.17 -6.64
C LEU A 91 -12.18 9.20 -7.62
N HIS A 92 -13.02 8.19 -7.54
CA HIS A 92 -14.41 8.20 -8.00
C HIS A 92 -15.32 7.81 -6.82
N LYS A 93 -16.64 7.79 -7.05
CA LYS A 93 -17.66 7.64 -5.99
C LYS A 93 -17.48 6.36 -5.12
N GLU A 94 -16.93 5.31 -5.69
CA GLU A 94 -16.80 4.00 -5.03
C GLU A 94 -15.36 3.59 -4.81
N THR A 95 -14.40 4.50 -4.94
CA THR A 95 -12.99 4.21 -4.70
C THR A 95 -12.77 3.82 -3.24
N LEU A 96 -12.12 2.67 -3.04
CA LEU A 96 -11.63 2.21 -1.75
C LEU A 96 -10.19 2.71 -1.53
N VAL A 97 -9.90 3.34 -0.41
CA VAL A 97 -8.54 3.67 0.00
C VAL A 97 -8.07 2.70 1.07
N LEU A 98 -7.04 1.90 0.74
CA LEU A 98 -6.37 0.97 1.63
C LEU A 98 -5.14 1.64 2.24
N LEU A 99 -5.17 1.91 3.54
CA LEU A 99 -4.03 2.50 4.26
C LEU A 99 -3.10 1.40 4.78
N ILE A 100 -1.96 1.16 4.12
CA ILE A 100 -0.92 0.22 4.59
C ILE A 100 0.08 0.99 5.45
N GLN A 101 -0.39 1.52 6.57
CA GLN A 101 0.40 2.35 7.47
C GLN A 101 0.38 1.78 8.88
N ASN A 102 1.49 1.95 9.60
CA ASN A 102 1.56 1.61 11.02
C ASN A 102 0.92 2.72 11.88
N GLY A 103 0.54 2.35 13.10
CA GLY A 103 -0.04 3.26 14.09
C GLY A 103 -1.54 3.09 14.23
N ILE A 104 -2.09 3.85 15.17
CA ILE A 104 -3.54 3.93 15.45
C ILE A 104 -3.98 5.33 15.05
N GLY A 105 -5.09 5.43 14.29
CA GLY A 105 -5.71 6.71 13.96
C GLY A 105 -5.59 7.22 12.52
N PRO A 106 -4.78 6.64 11.61
CA PRO A 106 -4.72 7.14 10.22
C PRO A 106 -6.08 7.17 9.54
N GLU A 107 -6.91 6.12 9.70
CA GLU A 107 -8.22 6.02 9.07
C GLU A 107 -9.21 7.08 9.59
N PRO A 108 -9.44 7.24 10.91
CA PRO A 108 -10.34 8.27 11.40
C PRO A 108 -9.87 9.69 11.09
N GLU A 109 -8.57 9.95 11.01
CA GLU A 109 -8.06 11.27 10.61
C GLU A 109 -8.32 11.55 9.12
N LEU A 110 -8.11 10.56 8.26
CA LEU A 110 -8.41 10.70 6.84
C LEU A 110 -9.92 10.83 6.61
N GLN A 111 -10.75 10.07 7.35
CA GLN A 111 -12.21 10.15 7.24
C GLN A 111 -12.76 11.54 7.59
N LYS A 112 -12.14 12.27 8.53
CA LYS A 112 -12.53 13.66 8.84
C LYS A 112 -12.32 14.60 7.65
N GLN A 113 -11.29 14.34 6.85
CA GLN A 113 -10.98 15.14 5.66
C GLN A 113 -11.85 14.75 4.45
N PHE A 114 -12.21 13.47 4.35
CA PHE A 114 -12.99 12.87 3.27
C PHE A 114 -14.14 12.03 3.83
N PRO A 115 -15.24 12.64 4.30
CA PRO A 115 -16.31 11.93 5.03
C PRO A 115 -16.99 10.80 4.25
N GLU A 116 -17.07 10.92 2.92
CA GLU A 116 -17.74 9.94 2.04
C GLU A 116 -16.81 8.85 1.50
N LEU A 117 -15.51 8.91 1.83
CA LEU A 117 -14.52 7.99 1.29
C LEU A 117 -14.62 6.61 1.95
N TYR A 118 -14.55 5.57 1.16
CA TYR A 118 -14.42 4.19 1.66
C TYR A 118 -12.98 3.93 2.11
N LEU A 119 -12.81 3.54 3.35
CA LEU A 119 -11.51 3.28 3.96
C LEU A 119 -11.39 1.86 4.48
N ALA A 120 -10.21 1.29 4.29
CA ALA A 120 -9.78 0.05 4.90
C ALA A 120 -8.35 0.16 5.42
N ALA A 121 -8.04 -0.61 6.45
CA ALA A 121 -6.71 -0.75 7.01
C ALA A 121 -5.99 -1.96 6.43
N GLY A 122 -4.77 -1.76 5.91
CA GLY A 122 -3.85 -2.83 5.53
C GLY A 122 -2.78 -3.02 6.60
N LEU A 123 -2.86 -4.11 7.34
CA LEU A 123 -1.92 -4.44 8.41
C LEU A 123 -0.87 -5.42 7.87
N ALA A 124 0.13 -4.87 7.19
CA ALA A 124 1.21 -5.63 6.58
C ALA A 124 2.14 -6.25 7.64
N PHE A 125 2.47 -7.53 7.49
CA PHE A 125 3.51 -8.20 8.25
C PHE A 125 4.62 -8.61 7.28
N ILE A 126 5.63 -7.75 7.16
CA ILE A 126 6.65 -7.83 6.12
C ILE A 126 7.99 -7.26 6.61
N CYS A 127 9.08 -7.91 6.23
CA CYS A 127 10.42 -7.35 6.26
C CYS A 127 10.85 -6.98 4.85
N SER A 128 10.88 -5.70 4.55
CA SER A 128 11.31 -5.19 3.25
C SER A 128 12.02 -3.85 3.39
N SER A 129 12.98 -3.62 2.54
CA SER A 129 13.75 -2.39 2.45
C SER A 129 13.93 -1.95 1.00
N LYS A 130 13.95 -0.64 0.77
CA LYS A 130 14.36 -0.08 -0.51
C LYS A 130 15.87 0.06 -0.48
N THR A 131 16.56 -0.59 -1.40
CA THR A 131 18.04 -0.65 -1.43
C THR A 131 18.64 0.38 -2.38
N GLU A 132 17.97 0.59 -3.53
CA GLU A 132 18.42 1.48 -4.59
C GLU A 132 17.18 2.09 -5.28
N PRO A 133 17.32 3.11 -6.16
CA PRO A 133 16.23 3.54 -7.00
C PRO A 133 15.63 2.37 -7.78
N GLY A 134 14.31 2.24 -7.74
CA GLY A 134 13.59 1.17 -8.41
C GLY A 134 13.83 -0.25 -7.89
N ARG A 135 14.57 -0.43 -6.78
CA ARG A 135 14.89 -1.77 -6.25
C ARG A 135 14.47 -1.96 -4.80
N VAL A 136 13.73 -3.02 -4.56
CA VAL A 136 13.23 -3.40 -3.23
C VAL A 136 13.68 -4.81 -2.89
N ASN A 137 14.20 -4.99 -1.67
CA ASN A 137 14.56 -6.28 -1.09
C ASN A 137 13.48 -6.71 -0.09
N HIS A 138 12.73 -7.76 -0.41
CA HIS A 138 11.78 -8.44 0.45
C HIS A 138 12.46 -9.65 1.09
N GLN A 139 12.74 -9.55 2.39
CA GLN A 139 13.54 -10.53 3.12
C GLN A 139 12.70 -11.67 3.70
N CYS A 140 11.53 -11.38 4.26
CA CYS A 140 10.64 -12.39 4.83
C CYS A 140 9.22 -11.90 5.07
N TYR A 141 8.29 -12.83 5.28
CA TYR A 141 6.86 -12.67 5.50
C TYR A 141 6.14 -12.16 4.24
N GLY A 142 5.38 -11.05 4.33
CA GLY A 142 4.67 -10.46 3.19
C GLY A 142 3.14 -10.61 3.26
N SER A 143 2.60 -11.23 4.31
CA SER A 143 1.14 -11.32 4.50
C SER A 143 0.54 -9.97 4.88
N ILE A 144 -0.75 -9.79 4.56
CA ILE A 144 -1.49 -8.59 4.91
C ILE A 144 -2.87 -8.96 5.47
N ASN A 145 -3.20 -8.40 6.63
CA ASN A 145 -4.55 -8.43 7.16
C ASN A 145 -5.28 -7.15 6.74
N ILE A 146 -6.52 -7.28 6.26
CA ILE A 146 -7.30 -6.15 5.75
C ILE A 146 -8.56 -6.00 6.62
N GLY A 147 -8.64 -4.88 7.32
CA GLY A 147 -9.76 -4.52 8.17
C GLY A 147 -10.63 -3.44 7.53
N ASN A 148 -11.93 -3.68 7.41
CA ASN A 148 -12.87 -2.69 6.92
C ASN A 148 -13.07 -1.60 7.98
N TYR A 149 -12.80 -0.33 7.63
CA TYR A 149 -13.06 0.81 8.52
C TYR A 149 -14.41 1.48 8.21
N SER A 150 -14.66 1.84 6.95
CA SER A 150 -15.89 2.55 6.57
C SER A 150 -16.45 2.17 5.19
N CYS A 151 -15.90 1.12 4.57
CA CYS A 151 -16.35 0.69 3.26
C CYS A 151 -17.73 0.03 3.34
N LYS A 152 -18.70 0.59 2.60
CA LYS A 152 -20.06 0.05 2.47
C LYS A 152 -20.20 -0.96 1.33
N ASN A 153 -19.26 -0.93 0.37
CA ASN A 153 -19.22 -1.86 -0.75
C ASN A 153 -18.36 -3.08 -0.38
N LEU A 154 -19.00 -4.12 0.17
CA LEU A 154 -18.29 -5.33 0.59
C LEU A 154 -17.68 -6.09 -0.59
N GLN A 155 -18.25 -5.97 -1.78
CA GLN A 155 -17.73 -6.65 -2.98
C GLN A 155 -16.32 -6.15 -3.35
N ILE A 156 -16.05 -4.86 -3.23
CA ILE A 156 -14.70 -4.32 -3.50
C ILE A 156 -13.68 -4.81 -2.45
N MET A 157 -14.11 -5.03 -1.21
CA MET A 157 -13.26 -5.60 -0.15
C MET A 157 -12.91 -7.05 -0.44
N GLU A 158 -13.93 -7.87 -0.77
CA GLU A 158 -13.74 -9.27 -1.13
C GLU A 158 -12.83 -9.41 -2.37
N GLN A 159 -13.08 -8.58 -3.40
CA GLN A 159 -12.26 -8.60 -4.61
C GLN A 159 -10.81 -8.17 -4.35
N LEU A 160 -10.58 -7.17 -3.51
CA LEU A 160 -9.23 -6.74 -3.11
C LEU A 160 -8.45 -7.88 -2.44
N ILE A 161 -9.10 -8.61 -1.52
CA ILE A 161 -8.51 -9.76 -0.84
C ILE A 161 -8.22 -10.89 -1.84
N ALA A 162 -9.15 -11.17 -2.75
CA ALA A 162 -9.00 -12.17 -3.79
C ALA A 162 -7.83 -11.81 -4.74
N ASP A 163 -7.73 -10.55 -5.17
CA ASP A 163 -6.68 -10.09 -6.07
C ASP A 163 -5.29 -10.21 -5.41
N PHE A 164 -5.16 -9.85 -4.13
CA PHE A 164 -3.91 -10.06 -3.40
C PHE A 164 -3.54 -11.55 -3.31
N ASN A 165 -4.49 -12.42 -2.97
CA ASN A 165 -4.24 -13.86 -2.90
C ASN A 165 -3.84 -14.43 -4.26
N GLN A 166 -4.50 -13.99 -5.35
CA GLN A 166 -4.15 -14.39 -6.71
C GLN A 166 -2.76 -13.87 -7.12
N ALA A 167 -2.35 -12.70 -6.61
CA ALA A 167 -1.02 -12.15 -6.80
C ALA A 167 0.07 -12.82 -5.90
N GLY A 168 -0.29 -13.86 -5.15
CA GLY A 168 0.63 -14.58 -4.28
C GLY A 168 0.93 -13.86 -2.95
N VAL A 169 0.09 -12.92 -2.55
CA VAL A 169 0.13 -12.27 -1.23
C VAL A 169 -0.94 -12.89 -0.35
N LYS A 170 -0.55 -13.50 0.79
CA LYS A 170 -1.51 -14.03 1.75
C LYS A 170 -2.28 -12.89 2.41
N ALA A 171 -3.52 -12.66 1.95
CA ALA A 171 -4.41 -11.61 2.43
C ALA A 171 -5.61 -12.22 3.16
N TYR A 172 -5.95 -11.65 4.32
CA TYR A 172 -7.04 -12.11 5.17
C TYR A 172 -7.92 -10.93 5.59
N GLU A 173 -9.24 -11.16 5.63
CA GLU A 173 -10.15 -10.23 6.27
C GLU A 173 -10.06 -10.35 7.79
N VAL A 174 -10.10 -9.22 8.49
CA VAL A 174 -10.02 -9.16 9.96
C VAL A 174 -10.94 -8.06 10.49
N GLU A 175 -11.32 -8.17 11.77
CA GLU A 175 -11.97 -7.07 12.45
C GLU A 175 -10.97 -5.92 12.67
N TYR A 176 -11.37 -4.71 12.24
CA TYR A 176 -10.49 -3.55 12.15
C TYR A 176 -9.88 -3.13 13.50
N HIS A 177 -10.71 -2.94 14.52
CA HIS A 177 -10.25 -2.42 15.82
C HIS A 177 -9.31 -3.40 16.52
N GLU A 178 -9.71 -4.66 16.60
CA GLU A 178 -8.91 -5.71 17.22
C GLU A 178 -7.55 -5.86 16.51
N ALA A 179 -7.55 -5.90 15.18
CA ALA A 179 -6.34 -6.06 14.39
C ALA A 179 -5.38 -4.86 14.53
N ARG A 180 -5.90 -3.62 14.56
CA ARG A 180 -5.08 -2.42 14.79
C ARG A 180 -4.43 -2.45 16.16
N TRP A 181 -5.18 -2.80 17.21
CA TRP A 181 -4.63 -2.90 18.56
C TRP A 181 -3.62 -4.04 18.71
N LYS A 182 -3.90 -5.23 18.18
CA LYS A 182 -2.95 -6.35 18.18
C LYS A 182 -1.61 -5.95 17.54
N LYS A 183 -1.67 -5.28 16.38
CA LYS A 183 -0.47 -4.79 15.70
C LYS A 183 0.26 -3.71 16.49
N ALA A 184 -0.46 -2.79 17.13
CA ALA A 184 0.15 -1.74 17.95
C ALA A 184 0.87 -2.33 19.17
N VAL A 185 0.24 -3.27 19.87
CA VAL A 185 0.85 -3.99 21.01
C VAL A 185 2.12 -4.72 20.61
N TRP A 186 2.16 -5.30 19.39
CA TRP A 186 3.39 -5.90 18.84
C TRP A 186 4.45 -4.85 18.53
N ASN A 187 4.09 -3.77 17.84
CA ASN A 187 5.06 -2.78 17.38
C ASN A 187 5.69 -1.94 18.52
N MET A 188 4.92 -1.60 19.56
CA MET A 188 5.40 -0.75 20.65
C MET A 188 6.67 -1.26 21.34
N PRO A 189 6.73 -2.50 21.85
CA PRO A 189 7.93 -2.98 22.52
C PRO A 189 9.10 -3.18 21.54
N PHE A 190 8.86 -3.77 20.37
CA PHE A 190 9.93 -4.12 19.45
C PHE A 190 10.55 -2.89 18.79
N ASN A 191 9.74 -1.93 18.32
CA ASN A 191 10.26 -0.70 17.73
C ASN A 191 10.94 0.19 18.79
N GLY A 192 10.37 0.25 20.01
CA GLY A 192 10.96 0.99 21.13
C GLY A 192 12.29 0.42 21.58
N MET A 193 12.40 -0.89 21.70
CA MET A 193 13.66 -1.57 22.06
C MET A 193 14.75 -1.37 21.00
N THR A 194 14.40 -1.44 19.73
CA THR A 194 15.37 -1.21 18.64
C THR A 194 16.00 0.18 18.72
N VAL A 195 15.22 1.20 19.10
CA VAL A 195 15.76 2.57 19.28
C VAL A 195 16.57 2.69 20.56
N ALA A 196 16.18 2.01 21.64
CA ALA A 196 16.83 2.13 22.94
C ALA A 196 18.14 1.33 23.06
N LEU A 197 18.32 0.29 22.23
CA LEU A 197 19.48 -0.61 22.28
C LEU A 197 20.54 -0.34 21.18
N ASN A 198 20.28 0.64 20.29
CA ASN A 198 21.24 1.19 19.35
C ASN A 198 21.85 2.47 19.91
#